data_16a38e19ec1e0394e5750bcff514c93b
#
_entry.id   16a38e19ec1e0394e5750bcff514c93b
#
_cell.length_a   1.000
_cell.length_b   1.000
_cell.length_c   1.000
_cell.angle_alpha   90.00
_cell.angle_beta   90.00
_cell.angle_gamma   90.00
#
_symmetry.space_group_name_H-M   'P 1'
#
loop_
_entity.id
_entity.type
_entity.pdbx_description
1 polymer ?
#
loop_
_entity_poly.entity_id
_entity_poly.type
_entity_poly.pdbx_seq_one_letter_code
_entity_poly.pdbx_strand_id
1 'polypeptide(L)'
;MKTGKIEEIRIEEIEEMETDTMSKLEKVFDTPNKKAFIGFLTAGDPDADSTVKFILEMEKAGADLIEIGIPFSDPTAEGVVIQEANIRSLSNGMTTDGVFEIVKRVREPVSYTHLTLPTICSV
;
A
#
# COMPACT_ATOMS: atom_id res chain seq x y z
N MET A 1 -21.29 -17.20 -13.87
CA MET A 1 -22.20 -16.71 -12.81
C MET A 1 -21.59 -16.65 -11.39
N LYS A 2 -20.31 -16.97 -11.21
CA LYS A 2 -19.63 -16.80 -9.90
C LYS A 2 -18.77 -15.53 -9.79
N THR A 3 -18.61 -14.77 -10.86
CA THR A 3 -17.78 -13.56 -10.94
C THR A 3 -18.38 -12.35 -10.21
N GLY A 4 -19.69 -12.15 -10.27
CA GLY A 4 -20.34 -11.00 -9.63
C GLY A 4 -20.26 -10.99 -8.11
N LYS A 5 -20.30 -12.16 -7.49
CA LYS A 5 -20.24 -12.28 -6.01
C LYS A 5 -18.83 -12.06 -5.45
N ILE A 6 -17.81 -12.32 -6.23
CA ILE A 6 -16.41 -12.10 -5.86
C ILE A 6 -16.07 -10.60 -6.00
N GLU A 7 -16.63 -9.92 -6.99
CA GLU A 7 -16.47 -8.48 -7.18
C GLU A 7 -17.19 -7.68 -6.09
N GLU A 8 -18.42 -8.07 -5.70
CA GLU A 8 -19.15 -7.43 -4.60
C GLU A 8 -18.40 -7.56 -3.26
N ILE A 9 -17.89 -8.75 -2.92
CA ILE A 9 -17.10 -8.97 -1.70
C ILE A 9 -15.82 -8.14 -1.72
N ARG A 10 -15.18 -7.97 -2.86
CA ARG A 10 -13.99 -7.13 -3.03
C ARG A 10 -14.27 -5.64 -2.82
N ILE A 11 -15.38 -5.16 -3.31
CA ILE A 11 -15.80 -3.76 -3.14
C ILE A 11 -16.11 -3.46 -1.67
N GLU A 12 -16.87 -4.32 -1.01
CA GLU A 12 -17.17 -4.19 0.42
C GLU A 12 -15.90 -4.23 1.29
N GLU A 13 -14.96 -5.15 1.02
CA GLU A 13 -13.68 -5.22 1.73
C GLU A 13 -12.83 -3.95 1.51
N ILE A 14 -12.86 -3.36 0.33
CA ILE A 14 -12.16 -2.11 0.02
C ILE A 14 -12.82 -0.93 0.72
N GLU A 15 -14.15 -0.83 0.71
CA GLU A 15 -14.91 0.24 1.38
C GLU A 15 -14.72 0.19 2.90
N GLU A 16 -14.75 -0.98 3.52
CA GLU A 16 -14.45 -1.15 4.95
C GLU A 16 -13.00 -0.75 5.27
N MET A 17 -12.06 -1.11 4.40
CA MET A 17 -10.65 -0.71 4.53
C MET A 17 -10.47 0.79 4.46
N GLU A 18 -11.14 1.47 3.52
CA GLU A 18 -11.06 2.91 3.36
C GLU A 18 -11.65 3.65 4.57
N THR A 19 -12.79 3.23 5.07
CA THR A 19 -13.46 3.86 6.22
C THR A 19 -12.65 3.73 7.50
N ASP A 20 -12.11 2.56 7.81
CA ASP A 20 -11.26 2.35 8.99
C ASP A 20 -9.93 3.11 8.87
N THR A 21 -9.37 3.19 7.68
CA THR A 21 -8.14 3.93 7.40
C THR A 21 -8.32 5.44 7.59
N MET A 22 -9.43 6.02 7.13
CA MET A 22 -9.72 7.45 7.30
C MET A 22 -9.80 7.84 8.78
N SER A 23 -10.48 7.06 9.61
CA SER A 23 -10.58 7.35 11.04
C SER A 23 -9.25 7.27 11.78
N LYS A 24 -8.34 6.42 11.34
CA LYS A 24 -6.98 6.30 11.89
C LYS A 24 -6.06 7.40 11.39
N LEU A 25 -6.19 7.81 10.13
CA LEU A 25 -5.46 8.94 9.55
C LEU A 25 -5.74 10.24 10.30
N GLU A 26 -6.99 10.54 10.60
CA GLU A 26 -7.36 11.72 11.38
C GLU A 26 -6.58 11.77 12.70
N LYS A 27 -6.52 10.65 13.44
CA LYS A 27 -5.80 10.56 14.72
C LYS A 27 -4.29 10.82 14.59
N VAL A 28 -3.67 10.43 13.48
CA VAL A 28 -2.24 10.66 13.24
C VAL A 28 -1.95 12.16 13.14
N PHE A 29 -2.85 12.92 12.49
CA PHE A 29 -2.66 14.36 12.28
C PHE A 29 -3.23 15.24 13.39
N ASP A 30 -4.18 14.75 14.18
CA ASP A 30 -4.83 15.49 15.25
C ASP A 30 -4.02 15.60 16.57
N THR A 31 -2.84 15.00 16.62
CA THR A 31 -2.00 15.08 17.81
C THR A 31 -1.23 16.40 17.82
N PRO A 32 -1.50 17.31 18.77
CA PRO A 32 -0.82 18.61 18.85
C PRO A 32 0.70 18.46 18.99
N ASN A 33 1.44 19.25 18.22
CA ASN A 33 2.91 19.31 18.23
C ASN A 33 3.63 18.02 17.78
N LYS A 34 2.93 17.03 17.27
CA LYS A 34 3.52 15.82 16.68
C LYS A 34 3.60 15.97 15.15
N LYS A 35 4.76 15.69 14.59
CA LYS A 35 4.95 15.55 13.15
C LYS A 35 4.80 14.06 12.79
N ALA A 36 3.92 13.76 11.83
CA ALA A 36 3.76 12.41 11.33
C ALA A 36 4.93 12.02 10.42
N PHE A 37 5.48 10.83 10.64
CA PHE A 37 6.43 10.21 9.72
C PHE A 37 5.68 9.25 8.79
N ILE A 38 5.73 9.55 7.50
CA ILE A 38 5.06 8.76 6.46
C ILE A 38 6.14 8.09 5.61
N GLY A 39 6.19 6.77 5.63
CA GLY A 39 7.10 5.98 4.81
C GLY A 39 6.40 5.43 3.57
N PHE A 40 7.10 5.40 2.43
CA PHE A 40 6.63 4.84 1.18
C PHE A 40 7.51 3.66 0.76
N LEU A 41 6.88 2.62 0.22
CA LEU A 41 7.59 1.53 -0.45
C LEU A 41 6.75 0.96 -1.60
N THR A 42 7.42 0.41 -2.61
CA THR A 42 6.76 -0.29 -3.71
C THR A 42 6.51 -1.75 -3.32
N ALA A 43 5.26 -2.19 -3.40
CA ALA A 43 4.90 -3.57 -3.12
C ALA A 43 5.60 -4.54 -4.09
N GLY A 44 6.18 -5.60 -3.54
CA GLY A 44 6.85 -6.62 -4.35
C GLY A 44 8.27 -6.29 -4.78
N ASP A 45 8.87 -5.24 -4.26
CA ASP A 45 10.27 -4.89 -4.51
C ASP A 45 11.14 -5.20 -3.26
N PRO A 46 12.00 -6.19 -3.29
CA PRO A 46 12.29 -7.12 -4.39
C PRO A 46 11.27 -8.25 -4.55
N ASP A 47 10.52 -8.58 -3.51
CA ASP A 47 9.50 -9.64 -3.48
C ASP A 47 8.43 -9.38 -2.40
N ALA A 48 7.36 -10.19 -2.39
CA ALA A 48 6.26 -10.04 -1.46
C ALA A 48 6.67 -10.25 0.01
N ASP A 49 7.48 -11.25 0.30
CA ASP A 49 7.90 -11.57 1.67
C ASP A 49 8.80 -10.47 2.26
N SER A 50 9.71 -9.95 1.46
CA SER A 50 10.56 -8.81 1.84
C SER A 50 9.72 -7.56 2.09
N THR A 51 8.71 -7.30 1.27
CA THR A 51 7.79 -6.17 1.44
C THR A 51 7.08 -6.24 2.79
N VAL A 52 6.51 -7.39 3.14
CA VAL A 52 5.87 -7.60 4.45
C VAL A 52 6.86 -7.34 5.59
N LYS A 53 8.06 -7.88 5.49
CA LYS A 53 9.10 -7.69 6.50
C LYS A 53 9.50 -6.22 6.65
N PHE A 54 9.65 -5.49 5.55
CA PHE A 54 10.00 -4.06 5.59
C PHE A 54 8.89 -3.24 6.24
N ILE A 55 7.63 -3.51 5.94
CA ILE A 55 6.49 -2.82 6.56
C ILE A 55 6.47 -3.03 8.08
N LEU A 56 6.66 -4.27 8.53
CA LEU A 56 6.71 -4.59 9.95
C LEU A 56 7.88 -3.91 10.66
N GLU A 57 9.04 -3.82 10.03
CA GLU A 57 10.19 -3.13 10.59
C GLU A 57 10.01 -1.60 10.59
N MET A 58 9.36 -1.02 9.56
CA MET A 58 9.02 0.40 9.54
C MET A 58 8.05 0.77 10.67
N GLU A 59 7.05 -0.07 10.94
CA GLU A 59 6.13 0.14 12.07
C GLU A 59 6.89 0.10 13.41
N LYS A 60 7.71 -0.91 13.63
CA LYS A 60 8.53 -1.03 14.83
C LYS A 60 9.48 0.17 15.03
N ALA A 61 9.98 0.72 13.94
CA ALA A 61 10.83 1.91 13.95
C ALA A 61 10.06 3.20 14.25
N GLY A 62 8.73 3.16 14.31
CA GLY A 62 7.87 4.28 14.67
C GLY A 62 7.28 5.05 13.51
N ALA A 63 7.17 4.47 12.34
CA ALA A 63 6.41 5.07 11.24
C ALA A 63 4.94 5.22 11.64
N ASP A 64 4.40 6.41 11.46
CA ASP A 64 3.00 6.72 11.79
C ASP A 64 2.05 6.29 10.68
N LEU A 65 2.52 6.29 9.44
CA LEU A 65 1.80 5.85 8.27
C LEU A 65 2.76 5.16 7.29
N ILE A 66 2.28 4.14 6.63
CA ILE A 66 3.03 3.45 5.57
C ILE A 66 2.19 3.43 4.30
N GLU A 67 2.70 4.05 3.25
CA GLU A 67 2.11 4.03 1.94
C GLU A 67 2.69 2.86 1.13
N ILE A 68 1.81 2.01 0.60
CA ILE A 68 2.18 0.86 -0.21
C ILE A 68 1.88 1.18 -1.67
N GLY A 69 2.92 1.39 -2.46
CA GLY A 69 2.81 1.67 -3.88
C GLY A 69 2.45 0.42 -4.67
N ILE A 70 1.38 0.48 -5.45
CA ILE A 70 1.02 -0.57 -6.41
C ILE A 70 1.92 -0.40 -7.63
N PRO A 71 2.72 -1.42 -8.03
CA PRO A 71 3.62 -1.30 -9.17
C PRO A 71 2.83 -1.11 -10.47
N PHE A 72 3.30 -0.19 -11.29
CA PHE A 72 2.68 0.17 -12.56
C PHE A 72 3.73 0.25 -13.68
N SER A 73 3.37 -0.25 -14.87
CA SER A 73 4.30 -0.36 -16.00
C SER A 73 4.64 0.96 -16.68
N ASP A 74 3.73 1.94 -16.62
CA ASP A 74 3.84 3.22 -17.31
C ASP A 74 3.69 4.43 -16.39
N PRO A 75 4.51 4.56 -15.32
CA PRO A 75 4.45 5.72 -14.44
C PRO A 75 4.92 6.97 -15.18
N THR A 76 4.07 8.00 -15.24
CA THR A 76 4.37 9.25 -15.97
C THR A 76 4.87 10.39 -15.10
N ALA A 77 4.58 10.35 -13.80
CA ALA A 77 4.90 11.44 -12.86
C ALA A 77 5.88 11.05 -11.75
N GLU A 78 6.31 9.80 -11.71
CA GLU A 78 7.22 9.28 -10.70
C GLU A 78 8.67 9.37 -11.16
N GLY A 79 9.58 9.63 -10.23
CA GLY A 79 11.02 9.70 -10.53
C GLY A 79 11.62 8.33 -10.87
N VAL A 80 12.85 8.35 -11.36
CA VAL A 80 13.59 7.16 -11.81
C VAL A 80 13.65 6.06 -10.74
N VAL A 81 13.82 6.42 -9.48
CA VAL A 81 13.94 5.47 -8.36
C VAL A 81 12.68 4.62 -8.22
N ILE A 82 11.50 5.26 -8.23
CA ILE A 82 10.23 4.55 -8.12
C ILE A 82 9.91 3.78 -9.41
N GLN A 83 10.26 4.30 -10.58
CA GLN A 83 10.13 3.58 -11.83
C GLN A 83 10.95 2.28 -11.84
N GLU A 84 12.18 2.33 -11.38
CA GLU A 84 13.04 1.14 -11.26
C GLU A 84 12.49 0.13 -10.23
N ALA A 85 11.96 0.60 -9.12
CA ALA A 85 11.29 -0.24 -8.13
C ALA A 85 10.07 -0.95 -8.73
N ASN A 86 9.25 -0.24 -9.50
CA ASN A 86 8.11 -0.81 -10.23
C ASN A 86 8.56 -1.90 -11.21
N ILE A 87 9.62 -1.64 -11.97
CA ILE A 87 10.18 -2.61 -12.93
C ILE A 87 10.64 -3.88 -12.21
N ARG A 88 11.37 -3.75 -11.11
CA ARG A 88 11.82 -4.91 -10.31
C ARG A 88 10.65 -5.73 -9.80
N SER A 89 9.66 -5.05 -9.22
CA SER A 89 8.45 -5.69 -8.68
C SER A 89 7.67 -6.45 -9.76
N LEU A 90 7.39 -5.81 -10.89
CA LEU A 90 6.67 -6.43 -12.01
C LEU A 90 7.47 -7.58 -12.64
N SER A 91 8.79 -7.45 -12.74
CA SER A 91 9.68 -8.50 -13.27
C SER A 91 9.68 -9.75 -12.37
N ASN A 92 9.43 -9.58 -11.08
CA ASN A 92 9.28 -10.66 -10.11
C ASN A 92 7.84 -11.22 -10.03
N GLY A 93 6.97 -10.81 -10.93
CA GLY A 93 5.62 -11.35 -11.06
C GLY A 93 4.58 -10.74 -10.13
N MET A 94 4.86 -9.57 -9.53
CA MET A 94 3.87 -8.89 -8.70
C MET A 94 2.64 -8.49 -9.51
N THR A 95 1.48 -8.71 -8.92
CA THR A 95 0.17 -8.36 -9.47
C THR A 95 -0.59 -7.51 -8.46
N THR A 96 -1.67 -6.87 -8.90
CA THR A 96 -2.57 -6.14 -7.99
C THR A 96 -3.12 -7.05 -6.89
N ASP A 97 -3.50 -8.28 -7.23
CA ASP A 97 -3.94 -9.28 -6.25
C ASP A 97 -2.84 -9.62 -5.25
N GLY A 98 -1.60 -9.73 -5.71
CA GLY A 98 -0.43 -9.92 -4.86
C GLY A 98 -0.22 -8.78 -3.87
N VAL A 99 -0.49 -7.53 -4.28
CA VAL A 99 -0.45 -6.37 -3.38
C VAL A 99 -1.51 -6.49 -2.28
N PHE A 100 -2.73 -6.86 -2.63
CA PHE A 100 -3.80 -7.08 -1.63
C PHE A 100 -3.46 -8.20 -0.65
N GLU A 101 -2.82 -9.28 -1.11
CA GLU A 101 -2.33 -10.34 -0.22
C GLU A 101 -1.25 -9.83 0.75
N ILE A 102 -0.35 -8.97 0.29
CA ILE A 102 0.63 -8.30 1.17
C ILE A 102 -0.11 -7.50 2.25
N VAL A 103 -1.09 -6.68 1.86
CA VAL A 103 -1.87 -5.86 2.81
C VAL A 103 -2.58 -6.73 3.84
N LYS A 104 -3.20 -7.83 3.44
CA LYS A 104 -3.81 -8.78 4.38
C LYS A 104 -2.80 -9.31 5.39
N ARG A 105 -1.65 -9.74 4.92
CA ARG A 105 -0.57 -10.29 5.77
C ARG A 105 -0.03 -9.30 6.78
N VAL A 106 -0.01 -8.01 6.46
CA VAL A 106 0.49 -6.98 7.37
C VAL A 106 -0.59 -6.40 8.28
N ARG A 107 -1.87 -6.49 7.92
CA ARG A 107 -2.96 -5.90 8.71
C ARG A 107 -3.17 -6.56 10.07
N GLU A 108 -2.92 -7.84 10.20
CA GLU A 108 -3.04 -8.53 11.49
C GLU A 108 -2.09 -7.97 12.56
N PRO A 109 -0.76 -7.79 12.26
CA PRO A 109 0.17 -7.22 13.20
C PRO A 109 0.28 -5.69 13.15
N VAL A 110 -0.12 -5.02 12.06
CA VAL A 110 0.05 -3.57 11.86
C VAL A 110 -1.28 -2.85 11.86
N SER A 111 -1.38 -1.79 12.65
CA SER A 111 -2.62 -1.01 12.82
C SER A 111 -2.90 -0.02 11.69
N TYR A 112 -1.88 0.37 10.92
CA TYR A 112 -1.96 1.48 9.96
C TYR A 112 -1.31 1.13 8.63
N THR A 113 -2.12 0.85 7.62
CA THR A 113 -1.67 0.72 6.23
C THR A 113 -2.56 1.51 5.30
N HIS A 114 -1.97 2.22 4.36
CA HIS A 114 -2.66 2.93 3.29
C HIS A 114 -2.11 2.49 1.94
N LEU A 115 -3.02 2.16 1.02
CA LEU A 115 -2.66 1.83 -0.37
C LEU A 115 -2.65 3.08 -1.21
N THR A 116 -1.57 3.30 -1.94
CA THR A 116 -1.49 4.36 -2.95
C THR A 116 -1.64 3.78 -4.34
N LEU A 117 -2.53 4.38 -5.12
CA LEU A 117 -2.63 4.09 -6.55
C LEU A 117 -1.48 4.75 -7.32
N PRO A 118 -1.10 4.19 -8.49
CA PRO A 118 -0.13 4.83 -9.37
C PRO A 118 -0.59 6.24 -9.73
N THR A 119 0.34 7.18 -9.73
CA THR A 119 0.05 8.53 -10.19
C THR A 119 -0.10 8.50 -11.72
N ILE A 120 -1.30 8.78 -12.18
CA ILE A 120 -1.60 8.93 -13.61
C ILE A 120 -1.76 10.41 -13.89
N CYS A 121 -0.90 10.96 -14.76
CA CYS A 121 -1.14 12.27 -15.34
C CYS A 121 -2.27 12.15 -16.37
N SER A 122 -3.50 12.42 -15.96
CA SER A 122 -4.59 12.64 -16.92
C SER A 122 -4.60 14.12 -17.31
N VAL A 123 -4.34 14.34 -18.56
CA VAL A 123 -4.55 15.65 -19.17
C VAL A 123 -5.97 15.74 -19.68
#